data_7999f178858ecee863c94c6aad2f370b
#
_entry.id   7999f178858ecee863c94c6aad2f370b
#
_cell.length_a   1.000
_cell.length_b   1.000
_cell.length_c   1.000
_cell.angle_alpha   90.00
_cell.angle_beta   90.00
_cell.angle_gamma   90.00
#
_symmetry.space_group_name_H-M   'P 1'
#
loop_
_entity.id
_entity.type
_entity.pdbx_description
1 polymer ?
#
loop_
_entity_poly.entity_id
_entity_poly.type
_entity_poly.pdbx_seq_one_letter_code
_entity_poly.pdbx_strand_id
1 'polypeptide(L)'
;MSVSRDDFGIAFRSALLQRGASQKFSIFSLVILAIIIFFLDVYGFQAVKTTRNFINDLVYRVTYLASAPTRLFPGINQGIASHFNLKKENEELRQVIERYKAQDLNLEYISNENKNLKKVLDTEDVESVSNIVLAKVLVDRNSPFLKSIIINKGSKEGIIKGMPVTQNKYLIGRIVETNYLSSRVLLLNDLNSRIPVTFDTSSTQAILTGHGTRKPTLEYLPEDYIFENDITVFASGKDGIFNAGTPIGKTKENGEVDLFVDPNQLSFVTVNLIKPTKEVF
;
A
#
# COMPACT_ATOMS: atom_id res chain seq x y z
N MET A 1 -86.93 26.69 57.11
CA MET A 1 -85.88 25.65 57.03
C MET A 1 -84.60 26.30 56.67
N SER A 2 -83.74 26.52 57.69
CA SER A 2 -82.47 27.14 57.52
C SER A 2 -81.45 26.03 57.10
N VAL A 3 -80.97 26.09 55.90
CA VAL A 3 -79.83 25.26 55.47
C VAL A 3 -78.55 25.79 56.13
N SER A 4 -77.98 24.98 57.01
CA SER A 4 -76.81 25.29 57.79
C SER A 4 -75.64 25.47 56.89
N ARG A 5 -74.80 26.49 57.16
CA ARG A 5 -73.51 26.77 56.42
C ARG A 5 -72.47 25.62 56.54
N ASP A 6 -72.68 24.71 57.44
CA ASP A 6 -71.78 23.59 57.71
C ASP A 6 -71.94 22.43 56.71
N ASP A 7 -73.17 22.27 56.14
CA ASP A 7 -73.45 21.21 55.16
C ASP A 7 -72.68 21.38 53.84
N PHE A 8 -72.36 22.63 53.46
CA PHE A 8 -71.61 22.91 52.27
C PHE A 8 -70.13 22.51 52.42
N GLY A 9 -69.56 22.68 53.61
CA GLY A 9 -68.22 22.31 53.92
C GLY A 9 -67.95 20.80 53.93
N ILE A 10 -69.00 20.05 54.43
CA ILE A 10 -68.97 18.58 54.50
C ILE A 10 -69.15 17.97 53.11
N ALA A 11 -70.00 18.52 52.27
CA ALA A 11 -70.24 18.07 50.90
C ALA A 11 -69.00 18.33 50.02
N PHE A 12 -68.31 19.45 50.23
CA PHE A 12 -67.07 19.77 49.51
C PHE A 12 -65.87 18.88 49.90
N ARG A 13 -65.81 18.53 51.21
CA ARG A 13 -64.77 17.61 51.70
C ARG A 13 -64.96 16.16 51.24
N SER A 14 -66.24 15.70 51.20
CA SER A 14 -66.56 14.35 50.73
C SER A 14 -66.38 14.17 49.25
N ALA A 15 -66.59 15.22 48.44
CA ALA A 15 -66.32 15.21 47.00
C ALA A 15 -64.79 15.20 46.65
N LEU A 16 -63.97 15.74 47.57
CA LEU A 16 -62.51 15.75 47.41
C LEU A 16 -61.85 14.41 47.78
N LEU A 17 -62.54 13.57 48.58
CA LEU A 17 -61.97 12.32 49.10
C LEU A 17 -62.33 11.06 48.28
N GLN A 18 -63.23 11.17 47.28
CA GLN A 18 -63.55 10.05 46.39
C GLN A 18 -62.44 9.90 45.32
N ARG A 19 -61.69 8.79 45.36
CA ARG A 19 -60.59 8.45 44.50
C ARG A 19 -60.88 8.50 42.97
N GLY A 20 -62.12 8.57 42.55
CA GLY A 20 -62.49 8.72 41.14
C GLY A 20 -62.77 10.16 40.68
N ALA A 21 -62.91 11.10 41.62
CA ALA A 21 -63.21 12.52 41.34
C ALA A 21 -61.90 13.35 41.23
N SER A 22 -60.77 12.84 41.75
CA SER A 22 -59.49 13.56 41.82
C SER A 22 -58.91 13.95 40.46
N GLN A 23 -59.13 13.12 39.44
CA GLN A 23 -58.62 13.46 38.10
C GLN A 23 -59.46 14.53 37.39
N LYS A 24 -60.73 14.48 37.52
CA LYS A 24 -61.61 15.51 36.89
C LYS A 24 -61.54 16.86 37.62
N PHE A 25 -61.38 16.84 38.96
CA PHE A 25 -61.15 18.07 39.75
C PHE A 25 -59.78 18.66 39.45
N SER A 26 -58.76 17.86 39.24
CA SER A 26 -57.42 18.33 38.88
C SER A 26 -57.41 19.07 37.55
N ILE A 27 -58.08 18.53 36.52
CA ILE A 27 -58.21 19.17 35.22
C ILE A 27 -59.00 20.47 35.28
N PHE A 28 -60.08 20.46 35.99
CA PHE A 28 -60.97 21.66 36.17
C PHE A 28 -60.22 22.76 36.96
N SER A 29 -59.51 22.39 38.01
CA SER A 29 -58.59 23.29 38.76
C SER A 29 -57.52 23.89 37.93
N LEU A 30 -56.84 23.08 37.04
CA LEU A 30 -55.86 23.54 36.13
C LEU A 30 -56.37 24.51 35.06
N VAL A 31 -57.58 24.23 34.54
CA VAL A 31 -58.24 25.15 33.59
C VAL A 31 -58.59 26.48 34.23
N ILE A 32 -59.17 26.46 35.48
CA ILE A 32 -59.42 27.69 36.22
C ILE A 32 -58.13 28.46 36.50
N LEU A 33 -57.04 27.78 36.91
CA LEU A 33 -55.77 28.40 37.17
C LEU A 33 -55.22 29.03 35.89
N ALA A 34 -55.34 28.34 34.75
CA ALA A 34 -54.88 28.86 33.45
C ALA A 34 -55.69 30.12 33.04
N ILE A 35 -56.99 30.13 33.26
CA ILE A 35 -57.82 31.29 32.99
C ILE A 35 -57.44 32.46 33.89
N ILE A 36 -57.17 32.21 35.18
CA ILE A 36 -56.71 33.24 36.12
C ILE A 36 -55.37 33.84 35.70
N ILE A 37 -54.45 32.99 35.31
CA ILE A 37 -53.12 33.42 34.81
C ILE A 37 -53.29 34.27 33.53
N PHE A 38 -54.18 33.82 32.61
CA PHE A 38 -54.48 34.55 31.38
C PHE A 38 -55.10 35.93 31.66
N PHE A 39 -56.01 36.05 32.59
CA PHE A 39 -56.56 37.35 33.00
C PHE A 39 -55.53 38.25 33.67
N LEU A 40 -54.63 37.68 34.53
CA LEU A 40 -53.52 38.42 35.14
C LEU A 40 -52.52 38.91 34.11
N ASP A 41 -52.30 38.20 33.01
CA ASP A 41 -51.41 38.61 31.91
C ASP A 41 -52.05 39.79 31.12
N VAL A 42 -53.39 39.70 30.84
CA VAL A 42 -54.13 40.78 30.13
C VAL A 42 -54.18 42.05 30.94
N TYR A 43 -54.35 41.97 32.29
CA TYR A 43 -54.37 43.15 33.18
C TYR A 43 -52.98 43.70 33.46
N GLY A 44 -51.93 43.13 32.90
CA GLY A 44 -50.59 43.67 32.93
C GLY A 44 -49.90 43.62 34.31
N PHE A 45 -50.24 42.60 35.11
CA PHE A 45 -49.63 42.44 36.43
C PHE A 45 -48.10 42.23 36.32
N GLN A 46 -47.34 43.13 36.97
CA GLN A 46 -45.92 43.21 36.82
C GLN A 46 -45.17 41.91 37.14
N ALA A 47 -45.70 41.08 38.06
CA ALA A 47 -45.16 39.79 38.44
C ALA A 47 -45.23 38.76 37.30
N VAL A 48 -46.25 38.79 36.45
CA VAL A 48 -46.41 37.84 35.30
C VAL A 48 -45.43 38.21 34.20
N LYS A 49 -45.17 39.47 33.96
CA LYS A 49 -44.14 39.92 33.02
C LYS A 49 -42.74 39.51 33.44
N THR A 50 -42.44 39.61 34.75
CA THR A 50 -41.10 39.24 35.27
C THR A 50 -40.86 37.74 35.16
N THR A 51 -41.84 36.90 35.48
CA THR A 51 -41.75 35.41 35.31
C THR A 51 -41.63 35.02 33.86
N ARG A 52 -42.38 35.63 32.95
CA ARG A 52 -42.27 35.40 31.52
C ARG A 52 -40.91 35.75 30.96
N ASN A 53 -40.34 36.86 31.37
CA ASN A 53 -38.99 37.27 30.95
C ASN A 53 -37.93 36.30 31.50
N PHE A 54 -38.08 35.84 32.74
CA PHE A 54 -37.17 34.86 33.34
C PHE A 54 -37.22 33.50 32.61
N ILE A 55 -38.40 33.03 32.25
CA ILE A 55 -38.59 31.79 31.47
C ILE A 55 -37.97 31.95 30.08
N ASN A 56 -38.21 33.06 29.39
CA ASN A 56 -37.63 33.31 28.08
C ASN A 56 -36.11 33.37 28.14
N ASP A 57 -35.54 34.01 29.15
CA ASP A 57 -34.08 34.06 29.38
C ASP A 57 -33.48 32.66 29.66
N LEU A 58 -34.23 31.83 30.42
CA LEU A 58 -33.80 30.44 30.67
C LEU A 58 -33.84 29.59 29.40
N VAL A 59 -34.90 29.69 28.62
CA VAL A 59 -35.01 29.00 27.32
C VAL A 59 -33.91 29.46 26.37
N TYR A 60 -33.62 30.78 26.32
CA TYR A 60 -32.55 31.29 25.49
C TYR A 60 -31.17 30.76 25.90
N ARG A 61 -30.88 30.71 27.20
CA ARG A 61 -29.62 30.16 27.74
C ARG A 61 -29.49 28.65 27.49
N VAL A 62 -30.58 27.89 27.65
CA VAL A 62 -30.60 26.45 27.36
C VAL A 62 -30.41 26.19 25.87
N THR A 63 -31.08 26.98 25.01
CA THR A 63 -30.92 26.85 23.54
C THR A 63 -29.51 27.24 23.10
N TYR A 64 -28.91 28.27 23.72
CA TYR A 64 -27.52 28.66 23.45
C TYR A 64 -26.53 27.57 23.88
N LEU A 65 -26.72 26.94 25.03
CA LEU A 65 -25.93 25.80 25.50
C LEU A 65 -26.14 24.54 24.64
N ALA A 66 -27.38 24.31 24.16
CA ALA A 66 -27.69 23.17 23.30
C ALA A 66 -27.16 23.33 21.85
N SER A 67 -27.00 24.57 21.38
CA SER A 67 -26.49 24.86 20.04
C SER A 67 -24.95 25.04 19.98
N ALA A 68 -24.29 25.18 21.14
CA ALA A 68 -22.83 25.33 21.21
C ALA A 68 -21.98 24.05 20.95
N PRO A 69 -22.46 22.81 21.23
CA PRO A 69 -21.59 21.64 21.16
C PRO A 69 -21.27 21.15 19.75
N THR A 70 -22.05 21.50 18.74
CA THR A 70 -21.81 20.94 17.38
C THR A 70 -20.65 21.58 16.63
N ARG A 71 -20.15 22.74 17.07
CA ARG A 71 -19.02 23.42 16.42
C ARG A 71 -17.67 23.23 17.13
N LEU A 72 -17.67 22.71 18.36
CA LEU A 72 -16.45 22.50 19.14
C LEU A 72 -15.90 21.06 19.08
N PHE A 73 -16.61 20.12 18.46
CA PHE A 73 -16.26 18.71 18.43
C PHE A 73 -15.93 18.08 17.05
N PRO A 74 -15.70 18.79 15.94
CA PRO A 74 -15.24 18.12 14.71
C PRO A 74 -13.84 17.53 14.83
N GLY A 75 -13.01 18.03 15.76
CA GLY A 75 -11.62 17.59 15.92
C GLY A 75 -11.43 16.35 16.81
N ILE A 76 -12.33 16.09 17.76
CA ILE A 76 -12.12 15.00 18.73
C ILE A 76 -12.45 13.62 18.12
N ASN A 77 -13.49 13.52 17.31
CA ASN A 77 -13.79 12.26 16.62
C ASN A 77 -12.77 11.90 15.54
N GLN A 78 -12.20 12.90 14.86
CA GLN A 78 -11.12 12.66 13.91
C GLN A 78 -9.80 12.30 14.61
N GLY A 79 -9.51 12.92 15.74
CA GLY A 79 -8.31 12.62 16.55
C GLY A 79 -8.34 11.20 17.15
N ILE A 80 -9.48 10.73 17.61
CA ILE A 80 -9.62 9.39 18.19
C ILE A 80 -9.58 8.33 17.07
N ALA A 81 -10.27 8.54 15.96
CA ALA A 81 -10.26 7.63 14.82
C ALA A 81 -8.85 7.53 14.19
N SER A 82 -8.14 8.65 14.06
CA SER A 82 -6.75 8.65 13.56
C SER A 82 -5.80 7.93 14.52
N HIS A 83 -5.99 8.05 15.83
CA HIS A 83 -5.15 7.37 16.83
C HIS A 83 -5.35 5.85 16.83
N PHE A 84 -6.57 5.38 16.65
CA PHE A 84 -6.86 3.95 16.49
C PHE A 84 -6.32 3.41 15.16
N ASN A 85 -6.45 4.17 14.06
CA ASN A 85 -5.89 3.78 12.77
C ASN A 85 -4.36 3.73 12.80
N LEU A 86 -3.70 4.72 13.41
CA LEU A 86 -2.24 4.72 13.60
C LEU A 86 -1.75 3.55 14.47
N LYS A 87 -2.50 3.18 15.51
CA LYS A 87 -2.16 2.02 16.33
C LYS A 87 -2.26 0.72 15.54
N LYS A 88 -3.35 0.55 14.76
CA LYS A 88 -3.56 -0.62 13.91
C LYS A 88 -2.49 -0.71 12.83
N GLU A 89 -2.19 0.39 12.14
CA GLU A 89 -1.12 0.48 11.16
C GLU A 89 0.26 0.15 11.76
N ASN A 90 0.54 0.62 12.98
CA ASN A 90 1.78 0.29 13.67
C ASN A 90 1.87 -1.19 14.03
N GLU A 91 0.77 -1.82 14.43
CA GLU A 91 0.71 -3.26 14.69
C GLU A 91 0.88 -4.08 13.39
N GLU A 92 0.25 -3.66 12.30
CA GLU A 92 0.42 -4.28 10.97
C GLU A 92 1.86 -4.14 10.47
N LEU A 93 2.45 -2.95 10.59
CA LEU A 93 3.86 -2.71 10.24
C LEU A 93 4.82 -3.56 11.08
N ARG A 94 4.57 -3.72 12.38
CA ARG A 94 5.36 -4.60 13.24
C ARG A 94 5.27 -6.06 12.81
N GLN A 95 4.07 -6.55 12.46
CA GLN A 95 3.92 -7.91 11.94
C GLN A 95 4.63 -8.11 10.59
N VAL A 96 4.64 -7.10 9.74
CA VAL A 96 5.39 -7.11 8.47
C VAL A 96 6.90 -7.18 8.75
N ILE A 97 7.40 -6.34 9.67
CA ILE A 97 8.81 -6.36 10.08
C ILE A 97 9.22 -7.72 10.67
N GLU A 98 8.39 -8.31 11.52
CA GLU A 98 8.66 -9.64 12.08
C GLU A 98 8.71 -10.73 11.01
N ARG A 99 7.80 -10.66 10.02
CA ARG A 99 7.84 -11.57 8.85
C ARG A 99 9.11 -11.41 8.04
N TYR A 100 9.54 -10.18 7.77
CA TYR A 100 10.79 -9.93 7.05
C TYR A 100 12.01 -10.40 7.82
N LYS A 101 12.05 -10.20 9.15
CA LYS A 101 13.13 -10.74 9.99
C LYS A 101 13.19 -12.26 9.94
N ALA A 102 12.04 -12.93 10.01
CA ALA A 102 11.98 -14.38 9.90
C ALA A 102 12.45 -14.89 8.52
N GLN A 103 12.09 -14.17 7.44
CA GLN A 103 12.58 -14.47 6.09
C GLN A 103 14.10 -14.26 5.98
N ASP A 104 14.62 -13.20 6.58
CA ASP A 104 16.06 -12.88 6.56
C ASP A 104 16.89 -13.96 7.26
N LEU A 105 16.43 -14.42 8.43
CA LEU A 105 17.03 -15.56 9.15
C LEU A 105 16.99 -16.84 8.32
N ASN A 106 15.91 -17.09 7.59
CA ASN A 106 15.80 -18.26 6.72
C ASN A 106 16.74 -18.16 5.51
N LEU A 107 16.88 -16.97 4.93
CA LEU A 107 17.84 -16.72 3.86
C LEU A 107 19.29 -16.90 4.34
N GLU A 108 19.61 -16.45 5.53
CA GLU A 108 20.92 -16.65 6.16
C GLU A 108 21.20 -18.15 6.37
N TYR A 109 20.24 -18.91 6.86
CA TYR A 109 20.34 -20.36 7.00
C TYR A 109 20.60 -21.04 5.66
N ILE A 110 19.78 -20.76 4.64
CA ILE A 110 19.93 -21.33 3.29
C ILE A 110 21.27 -20.94 2.67
N SER A 111 21.73 -19.70 2.87
CA SER A 111 23.03 -19.24 2.41
C SER A 111 24.17 -20.02 3.05
N ASN A 112 24.10 -20.26 4.36
CA ASN A 112 25.11 -21.03 5.07
C ASN A 112 25.10 -22.51 4.65
N GLU A 113 23.92 -23.09 4.45
CA GLU A 113 23.77 -24.46 3.94
C GLU A 113 24.34 -24.57 2.53
N ASN A 114 24.04 -23.61 1.65
CA ASN A 114 24.60 -23.57 0.29
C ASN A 114 26.13 -23.46 0.30
N LYS A 115 26.71 -22.63 1.17
CA LYS A 115 28.15 -22.56 1.38
C LYS A 115 28.75 -23.88 1.82
N ASN A 116 28.08 -24.57 2.74
CA ASN A 116 28.52 -25.86 3.21
C ASN A 116 28.47 -26.94 2.11
N LEU A 117 27.37 -26.96 1.33
CA LEU A 117 27.23 -27.87 0.18
C LEU A 117 28.29 -27.61 -0.89
N LYS A 118 28.61 -26.36 -1.19
CA LYS A 118 29.67 -26.00 -2.12
C LYS A 118 31.05 -26.47 -1.65
N LYS A 119 31.33 -26.34 -0.34
CA LYS A 119 32.59 -26.88 0.24
C LYS A 119 32.69 -28.40 0.10
N VAL A 120 31.56 -29.12 0.27
CA VAL A 120 31.52 -30.58 0.12
C VAL A 120 31.75 -30.99 -1.34
N LEU A 121 31.33 -30.16 -2.30
CA LEU A 121 31.50 -30.42 -3.72
C LEU A 121 32.87 -29.96 -4.27
N ASP A 122 33.81 -29.54 -3.42
CA ASP A 122 35.12 -28.96 -3.81
C ASP A 122 34.98 -27.84 -4.87
N THR A 123 33.84 -27.20 -4.93
CA THR A 123 33.63 -26.07 -5.85
C THR A 123 34.18 -24.83 -5.15
N GLU A 124 35.34 -24.34 -5.61
CA GLU A 124 35.87 -23.07 -5.09
C GLU A 124 34.80 -21.99 -5.18
N ASP A 125 34.43 -21.45 -4.00
CA ASP A 125 33.65 -20.24 -3.94
C ASP A 125 34.46 -19.13 -4.63
N VAL A 126 34.09 -18.81 -5.84
CA VAL A 126 34.36 -17.47 -6.35
C VAL A 126 33.52 -16.57 -5.48
N GLU A 127 34.09 -16.15 -4.34
CA GLU A 127 33.55 -14.99 -3.60
C GLU A 127 33.52 -13.86 -4.63
N SER A 128 32.34 -13.65 -5.20
CA SER A 128 32.06 -12.48 -6.00
C SER A 128 32.07 -11.27 -5.06
N VAL A 129 33.27 -10.80 -4.71
CA VAL A 129 33.48 -9.38 -4.44
C VAL A 129 33.03 -8.73 -5.73
N SER A 130 31.78 -8.35 -5.79
CA SER A 130 31.17 -7.77 -6.98
C SER A 130 31.80 -6.40 -7.19
N ASN A 131 32.88 -6.36 -7.94
CA ASN A 131 33.40 -5.14 -8.53
C ASN A 131 32.33 -4.63 -9.47
N ILE A 132 31.54 -3.72 -8.99
CA ILE A 132 30.37 -3.15 -9.68
C ILE A 132 30.77 -1.76 -10.18
N VAL A 133 30.58 -1.48 -11.46
CA VAL A 133 30.74 -0.15 -12.03
C VAL A 133 29.38 0.44 -12.36
N LEU A 134 29.04 1.54 -11.68
CA LEU A 134 27.86 2.33 -12.03
C LEU A 134 28.14 3.17 -13.27
N ALA A 135 27.30 3.07 -14.28
CA ALA A 135 27.42 3.76 -15.55
C ALA A 135 26.14 4.53 -15.89
N LYS A 136 26.31 5.71 -16.47
CA LYS A 136 25.20 6.50 -17.01
C LYS A 136 24.89 6.04 -18.42
N VAL A 137 23.62 5.88 -18.73
CA VAL A 137 23.16 5.55 -20.08
C VAL A 137 23.21 6.78 -20.97
N LEU A 138 23.85 6.61 -22.14
CA LEU A 138 23.87 7.58 -23.24
C LEU A 138 22.88 7.08 -24.29
N VAL A 139 22.11 8.00 -24.87
CA VAL A 139 21.10 7.63 -25.91
C VAL A 139 21.81 7.25 -27.19
N ASP A 140 21.68 6.00 -27.63
CA ASP A 140 22.09 5.59 -28.99
C ASP A 140 20.99 5.93 -30.00
N ARG A 141 21.18 7.02 -30.75
CA ARG A 141 20.25 7.47 -31.78
C ARG A 141 20.49 6.81 -33.15
N ASN A 142 21.54 6.02 -33.29
CA ASN A 142 22.01 5.59 -34.62
C ASN A 142 21.53 4.20 -35.05
N SER A 143 20.76 3.50 -34.21
CA SER A 143 20.34 2.13 -34.53
C SER A 143 18.83 1.94 -34.31
N PRO A 144 17.98 2.19 -35.31
CA PRO A 144 16.54 2.02 -35.18
C PRO A 144 16.10 0.53 -35.04
N PHE A 145 16.97 -0.40 -35.43
CA PHE A 145 16.66 -1.85 -35.43
C PHE A 145 17.29 -2.61 -34.27
N LEU A 146 18.39 -2.11 -33.71
CA LEU A 146 19.06 -2.74 -32.59
C LEU A 146 18.59 -2.13 -31.28
N LYS A 147 18.11 -2.95 -30.37
CA LYS A 147 17.80 -2.54 -29.01
C LYS A 147 19.08 -2.59 -28.17
N SER A 148 19.90 -1.54 -28.33
CA SER A 148 21.15 -1.36 -27.61
C SER A 148 21.21 0.02 -26.97
N ILE A 149 22.00 0.14 -25.91
CA ILE A 149 22.31 1.41 -25.25
C ILE A 149 23.83 1.58 -25.18
N ILE A 150 24.28 2.82 -25.18
CA ILE A 150 25.67 3.17 -24.91
C ILE A 150 25.78 3.64 -23.46
N ILE A 151 26.81 3.21 -22.76
CA ILE A 151 27.13 3.65 -21.40
C ILE A 151 28.46 4.43 -21.40
N ASN A 152 28.59 5.39 -20.45
CA ASN A 152 29.75 6.27 -20.30
C ASN A 152 30.92 5.64 -19.55
N LYS A 153 31.04 4.33 -19.62
CA LYS A 153 32.12 3.55 -19.01
C LYS A 153 32.66 2.52 -20.00
N GLY A 154 33.96 2.30 -20.00
CA GLY A 154 34.61 1.46 -20.97
C GLY A 154 35.78 0.64 -20.41
N SER A 155 36.74 0.30 -21.27
CA SER A 155 37.92 -0.51 -20.87
C SER A 155 38.80 0.16 -19.82
N LYS A 156 38.77 1.49 -19.71
CA LYS A 156 39.44 2.24 -18.64
C LYS A 156 38.97 1.79 -17.24
N GLU A 157 37.70 1.44 -17.07
CA GLU A 157 37.13 0.97 -15.83
C GLU A 157 37.14 -0.57 -15.71
N GLY A 158 37.82 -1.26 -16.60
CA GLY A 158 37.90 -2.72 -16.59
C GLY A 158 36.72 -3.44 -17.25
N ILE A 159 35.87 -2.71 -17.96
CA ILE A 159 34.77 -3.32 -18.70
C ILE A 159 35.27 -4.05 -19.93
N ILE A 160 34.84 -5.28 -20.11
CA ILE A 160 35.14 -6.12 -21.29
C ILE A 160 33.88 -6.68 -21.91
N LYS A 161 33.95 -7.11 -23.16
CA LYS A 161 32.89 -7.79 -23.87
C LYS A 161 32.40 -9.02 -23.10
N GLY A 162 31.10 -9.24 -23.06
CA GLY A 162 30.46 -10.35 -22.37
C GLY A 162 29.96 -10.03 -20.96
N MET A 163 30.45 -8.97 -20.32
CA MET A 163 30.05 -8.65 -18.95
C MET A 163 28.55 -8.35 -18.84
N PRO A 164 27.85 -8.90 -17.81
CA PRO A 164 26.43 -8.65 -17.57
C PRO A 164 26.17 -7.22 -17.09
N VAL A 165 25.04 -6.68 -17.51
CA VAL A 165 24.57 -5.36 -17.13
C VAL A 165 23.22 -5.49 -16.44
N THR A 166 23.10 -4.87 -15.27
CA THR A 166 21.90 -4.94 -14.43
C THR A 166 21.40 -3.54 -14.06
N GLN A 167 20.15 -3.44 -13.68
CA GLN A 167 19.57 -2.29 -12.99
C GLN A 167 18.79 -2.79 -11.75
N ASN A 168 19.10 -2.27 -10.57
CA ASN A 168 18.44 -2.67 -9.33
C ASN A 168 18.42 -4.20 -9.11
N LYS A 169 19.53 -4.89 -9.44
CA LYS A 169 19.70 -6.35 -9.40
C LYS A 169 19.02 -7.14 -10.53
N TYR A 170 18.20 -6.51 -11.37
CA TYR A 170 17.55 -7.15 -12.51
C TYR A 170 18.46 -7.12 -13.75
N LEU A 171 18.54 -8.23 -14.46
CA LEU A 171 19.31 -8.29 -15.70
C LEU A 171 18.63 -7.45 -16.79
N ILE A 172 19.42 -6.63 -17.50
CA ILE A 172 18.93 -5.84 -18.63
C ILE A 172 19.64 -6.17 -19.96
N GLY A 173 20.82 -6.78 -19.89
CA GLY A 173 21.58 -7.13 -21.08
C GLY A 173 23.03 -7.48 -20.78
N ARG A 174 23.86 -7.44 -21.83
CA ARG A 174 25.31 -7.70 -21.76
C ARG A 174 26.12 -6.72 -22.61
N ILE A 175 27.40 -6.54 -22.28
CA ILE A 175 28.36 -5.77 -23.08
C ILE A 175 28.69 -6.55 -24.36
N VAL A 176 28.47 -5.92 -25.53
CA VAL A 176 28.83 -6.50 -26.83
C VAL A 176 30.02 -5.80 -27.50
N GLU A 177 30.24 -4.54 -27.15
CA GLU A 177 31.35 -3.74 -27.66
C GLU A 177 31.90 -2.85 -26.55
N THR A 178 33.21 -2.72 -26.46
CA THR A 178 33.88 -1.90 -25.46
C THR A 178 34.91 -1.01 -26.13
N ASN A 179 34.76 0.29 -25.94
CA ASN A 179 35.74 1.32 -26.27
C ASN A 179 36.44 1.81 -25.01
N TYR A 180 37.39 2.74 -25.14
CA TYR A 180 38.16 3.22 -23.98
C TYR A 180 37.30 3.89 -22.89
N LEU A 181 36.37 4.77 -23.27
CA LEU A 181 35.51 5.54 -22.35
C LEU A 181 34.03 5.17 -22.42
N SER A 182 33.63 4.28 -23.30
CA SER A 182 32.24 3.91 -23.51
C SER A 182 32.11 2.43 -23.85
N SER A 183 30.91 1.87 -23.62
CA SER A 183 30.61 0.50 -24.03
C SER A 183 29.19 0.43 -24.58
N ARG A 184 28.94 -0.53 -25.46
CA ARG A 184 27.62 -0.85 -26.00
C ARG A 184 27.05 -2.05 -25.27
N VAL A 185 25.83 -1.90 -24.79
CA VAL A 185 25.05 -2.95 -24.13
C VAL A 185 23.98 -3.44 -25.08
N LEU A 186 23.94 -4.74 -25.33
CA LEU A 186 22.83 -5.40 -26.03
C LEU A 186 21.74 -5.69 -25.01
N LEU A 187 20.54 -5.22 -25.24
CA LEU A 187 19.40 -5.40 -24.33
C LEU A 187 18.71 -6.75 -24.54
N LEU A 188 17.96 -7.20 -23.54
CA LEU A 188 17.27 -8.50 -23.55
C LEU A 188 16.23 -8.64 -24.68
N ASN A 189 15.64 -7.53 -25.10
CA ASN A 189 14.64 -7.49 -26.17
C ASN A 189 15.22 -7.33 -27.58
N ASP A 190 16.54 -7.30 -27.74
CA ASP A 190 17.18 -7.22 -29.06
C ASP A 190 17.00 -8.53 -29.84
N LEU A 191 16.90 -8.45 -31.18
CA LEU A 191 16.76 -9.59 -32.08
C LEU A 191 17.91 -10.60 -32.00
N ASN A 192 19.10 -10.13 -31.60
CA ASN A 192 20.29 -10.97 -31.44
C ASN A 192 20.50 -11.42 -29.98
N SER A 193 19.57 -11.08 -29.09
CA SER A 193 19.65 -11.48 -27.69
C SER A 193 19.09 -12.87 -27.52
N ARG A 194 19.94 -13.79 -27.05
CA ARG A 194 19.56 -15.16 -26.62
C ARG A 194 20.24 -15.46 -25.32
N ILE A 195 19.45 -15.73 -24.29
CA ILE A 195 19.96 -15.93 -22.93
C ILE A 195 19.39 -17.21 -22.36
N PRO A 196 20.25 -18.14 -21.94
CA PRO A 196 19.81 -19.34 -21.24
C PRO A 196 19.18 -18.95 -19.89
N VAL A 197 17.95 -19.37 -19.67
CA VAL A 197 17.17 -19.04 -18.48
C VAL A 197 16.67 -20.28 -17.80
N THR A 198 16.32 -20.13 -16.53
CA THR A 198 15.62 -21.13 -15.73
C THR A 198 14.46 -20.45 -15.03
N PHE A 199 13.39 -21.16 -14.86
CA PHE A 199 12.17 -20.68 -14.19
C PHE A 199 11.39 -21.88 -13.65
N ASP A 200 10.38 -21.63 -12.83
CA ASP A 200 9.58 -22.66 -12.19
C ASP A 200 10.31 -23.44 -11.07
N THR A 201 9.55 -24.09 -10.20
CA THR A 201 10.04 -24.94 -9.10
C THR A 201 10.83 -26.16 -9.57
N SER A 202 10.55 -26.64 -10.78
CA SER A 202 11.26 -27.75 -11.44
C SER A 202 12.58 -27.34 -12.09
N SER A 203 12.98 -26.06 -12.00
CA SER A 203 14.16 -25.50 -12.68
C SER A 203 14.13 -25.76 -14.20
N THR A 204 12.98 -25.63 -14.82
CA THR A 204 12.80 -25.78 -16.26
C THR A 204 13.70 -24.79 -16.99
N GLN A 205 14.37 -25.29 -18.04
CA GLN A 205 15.34 -24.52 -18.82
C GLN A 205 14.72 -24.09 -20.14
N ALA A 206 15.04 -22.87 -20.54
CA ALA A 206 14.65 -22.33 -21.84
C ALA A 206 15.69 -21.33 -22.34
N ILE A 207 15.47 -20.81 -23.52
CA ILE A 207 16.21 -19.66 -24.05
C ILE A 207 15.26 -18.48 -24.14
N LEU A 208 15.62 -17.39 -23.48
CA LEU A 208 14.92 -16.11 -23.64
C LEU A 208 15.43 -15.47 -24.93
N THR A 209 14.54 -15.32 -25.90
CA THR A 209 14.82 -14.73 -27.22
C THR A 209 14.18 -13.36 -27.35
N GLY A 210 14.96 -12.36 -27.73
CA GLY A 210 14.44 -11.02 -28.01
C GLY A 210 13.83 -10.88 -29.39
N HIS A 211 12.82 -10.03 -29.55
CA HIS A 211 12.09 -9.78 -30.79
C HIS A 211 12.09 -8.32 -31.27
N GLY A 212 12.96 -7.51 -30.72
CA GLY A 212 13.10 -6.08 -31.08
C GLY A 212 11.99 -5.22 -30.50
N THR A 213 10.84 -5.14 -31.16
CA THR A 213 9.71 -4.29 -30.72
C THR A 213 8.72 -5.00 -29.81
N ARG A 214 8.72 -6.33 -29.79
CA ARG A 214 7.86 -7.15 -28.96
C ARG A 214 8.56 -7.53 -27.66
N LYS A 215 7.79 -8.05 -26.72
CA LYS A 215 8.33 -8.66 -25.50
C LYS A 215 9.17 -9.88 -25.88
N PRO A 216 10.27 -10.15 -25.15
CA PRO A 216 11.02 -11.39 -25.36
C PRO A 216 10.16 -12.61 -25.02
N THR A 217 10.44 -13.74 -25.67
CA THR A 217 9.73 -15.00 -25.47
C THR A 217 10.66 -16.11 -25.01
N LEU A 218 10.08 -17.13 -24.39
CA LEU A 218 10.79 -18.35 -24.01
C LEU A 218 10.69 -19.36 -25.15
N GLU A 219 11.84 -19.85 -25.59
CA GLU A 219 11.98 -20.85 -26.65
C GLU A 219 12.70 -22.11 -26.14
N TYR A 220 12.63 -23.22 -26.90
CA TYR A 220 13.27 -24.51 -26.59
C TYR A 220 12.80 -25.15 -25.30
N LEU A 221 11.48 -25.12 -25.09
CA LEU A 221 10.80 -25.79 -24.01
C LEU A 221 10.44 -27.25 -24.37
N PRO A 222 10.16 -28.12 -23.38
CA PRO A 222 9.53 -29.41 -23.62
C PRO A 222 8.22 -29.26 -24.40
N GLU A 223 7.89 -30.23 -25.27
CA GLU A 223 6.73 -30.16 -26.18
C GLU A 223 5.38 -30.00 -25.45
N ASP A 224 5.26 -30.51 -24.23
CA ASP A 224 4.02 -30.48 -23.44
C ASP A 224 4.04 -29.39 -22.33
N TYR A 225 4.93 -28.40 -22.42
CA TYR A 225 5.03 -27.39 -21.38
C TYR A 225 3.85 -26.41 -21.42
N ILE A 226 3.11 -26.31 -20.32
CA ILE A 226 2.02 -25.34 -20.13
C ILE A 226 2.54 -24.11 -19.39
N PHE A 227 2.44 -22.96 -20.02
CA PHE A 227 2.88 -21.70 -19.39
C PHE A 227 1.93 -21.31 -18.27
N GLU A 228 2.52 -21.05 -17.12
CA GLU A 228 1.85 -20.41 -16.00
C GLU A 228 2.18 -18.92 -15.95
N ASN A 229 1.23 -18.11 -15.49
CA ASN A 229 1.42 -16.68 -15.30
C ASN A 229 2.26 -16.38 -14.04
N ASP A 230 2.96 -15.28 -14.08
CA ASP A 230 3.67 -14.69 -12.95
C ASP A 230 4.82 -15.52 -12.35
N ILE A 231 5.33 -16.52 -13.06
CA ILE A 231 6.54 -17.25 -12.67
C ILE A 231 7.76 -16.39 -12.95
N THR A 232 8.64 -16.26 -11.97
CA THR A 232 9.88 -15.48 -12.13
C THR A 232 10.90 -16.24 -12.98
N VAL A 233 11.43 -15.55 -13.99
CA VAL A 233 12.48 -16.05 -14.89
C VAL A 233 13.84 -15.53 -14.42
N PHE A 234 14.79 -16.43 -14.30
CA PHE A 234 16.17 -16.14 -13.88
C PHE A 234 17.17 -16.53 -14.96
N ALA A 235 18.31 -15.84 -15.01
CA ALA A 235 19.44 -16.31 -15.81
C ALA A 235 19.95 -17.66 -15.25
N SER A 236 20.22 -18.63 -16.13
CA SER A 236 20.67 -19.96 -15.70
C SER A 236 22.17 -20.06 -15.39
N GLY A 237 22.96 -19.09 -15.87
CA GLY A 237 24.42 -19.09 -15.74
C GLY A 237 25.16 -20.10 -16.61
N LYS A 238 24.45 -20.92 -17.42
CA LYS A 238 25.07 -21.99 -18.22
C LYS A 238 25.98 -21.51 -19.35
N ASP A 239 25.80 -20.27 -19.79
CA ASP A 239 26.65 -19.66 -20.80
C ASP A 239 28.00 -19.15 -20.21
N GLY A 240 28.16 -19.13 -18.88
CA GLY A 240 29.30 -18.60 -18.19
C GLY A 240 29.44 -17.06 -18.26
N ILE A 241 28.41 -16.38 -18.77
CA ILE A 241 28.35 -14.93 -18.93
C ILE A 241 27.54 -14.31 -17.77
N PHE A 242 26.37 -14.87 -17.52
CA PHE A 242 25.44 -14.35 -16.51
C PHE A 242 25.56 -15.11 -15.20
N ASN A 243 25.41 -14.40 -14.10
CA ASN A 243 25.32 -15.05 -12.80
C ASN A 243 24.00 -15.84 -12.72
N ALA A 244 24.09 -17.12 -12.37
CA ALA A 244 22.91 -17.95 -12.12
C ALA A 244 22.03 -17.30 -11.03
N GLY A 245 20.70 -17.34 -11.23
CA GLY A 245 19.75 -16.74 -10.30
C GLY A 245 19.53 -15.24 -10.43
N THR A 246 20.14 -14.56 -11.44
CA THR A 246 19.85 -13.16 -11.70
C THR A 246 18.43 -13.01 -12.26
N PRO A 247 17.51 -12.27 -11.59
CA PRO A 247 16.13 -12.17 -12.04
C PRO A 247 16.00 -11.28 -13.27
N ILE A 248 15.08 -11.67 -14.17
CA ILE A 248 14.86 -11.05 -15.48
C ILE A 248 13.45 -10.46 -15.59
N GLY A 249 12.43 -11.24 -15.32
CA GLY A 249 11.04 -10.87 -15.51
C GLY A 249 10.09 -11.96 -15.04
N LYS A 250 8.84 -11.87 -15.49
CA LYS A 250 7.78 -12.84 -15.18
C LYS A 250 7.15 -13.38 -16.45
N THR A 251 6.79 -14.66 -16.44
CA THR A 251 6.10 -15.33 -17.54
C THR A 251 4.67 -14.87 -17.73
N LYS A 252 4.18 -14.98 -18.97
CA LYS A 252 2.78 -14.88 -19.38
C LYS A 252 2.33 -16.19 -20.04
N GLU A 253 1.01 -16.43 -20.10
CA GLU A 253 0.39 -17.62 -20.69
C GLU A 253 0.80 -17.91 -22.15
N ASN A 254 1.21 -16.88 -22.88
CA ASN A 254 1.65 -16.99 -24.28
C ASN A 254 3.17 -17.22 -24.43
N GLY A 255 3.90 -17.46 -23.34
CA GLY A 255 5.35 -17.62 -23.34
C GLY A 255 6.14 -16.32 -23.45
N GLU A 256 5.48 -15.17 -23.49
CA GLU A 256 6.15 -13.87 -23.36
C GLU A 256 6.65 -13.64 -21.94
N VAL A 257 7.70 -12.83 -21.81
CA VAL A 257 8.26 -12.45 -20.53
C VAL A 257 8.11 -10.94 -20.32
N ASP A 258 7.41 -10.55 -19.27
CA ASP A 258 7.37 -9.19 -18.79
C ASP A 258 8.63 -8.89 -17.99
N LEU A 259 9.52 -8.07 -18.57
CA LEU A 259 10.77 -7.69 -17.92
C LEU A 259 10.50 -6.83 -16.67
N PHE A 260 11.27 -7.04 -15.59
CA PHE A 260 11.19 -6.19 -14.39
C PHE A 260 11.64 -4.76 -14.61
N VAL A 261 12.43 -4.53 -15.65
CA VAL A 261 12.97 -3.21 -16.01
C VAL A 261 12.51 -2.86 -17.42
N ASP A 262 11.94 -1.68 -17.59
CA ASP A 262 11.60 -1.15 -18.92
C ASP A 262 12.89 -0.69 -19.63
N PRO A 263 13.27 -1.34 -20.74
CA PRO A 263 14.48 -0.97 -21.47
C PRO A 263 14.49 0.46 -22.04
N ASN A 264 13.32 1.09 -22.13
CA ASN A 264 13.19 2.45 -22.68
C ASN A 264 13.39 3.55 -21.62
N GLN A 265 13.40 3.20 -20.32
CA GLN A 265 13.49 4.16 -19.22
C GLN A 265 14.80 4.06 -18.42
N LEU A 266 15.88 3.61 -19.06
CA LEU A 266 17.16 3.43 -18.42
C LEU A 266 17.93 4.77 -18.32
N SER A 267 18.27 5.19 -17.11
CA SER A 267 19.14 6.35 -16.86
C SER A 267 20.52 5.96 -16.35
N PHE A 268 20.58 5.01 -15.45
CA PHE A 268 21.80 4.44 -14.89
C PHE A 268 21.70 2.93 -14.85
N VAL A 269 22.83 2.28 -15.08
CA VAL A 269 22.96 0.82 -15.06
C VAL A 269 24.22 0.42 -14.33
N THR A 270 24.28 -0.82 -13.91
CA THR A 270 25.42 -1.39 -13.19
C THR A 270 26.05 -2.49 -14.02
N VAL A 271 27.35 -2.38 -14.28
CA VAL A 271 28.14 -3.42 -14.94
C VAL A 271 28.84 -4.24 -13.87
N ASN A 272 28.66 -5.54 -13.92
CA ASN A 272 29.34 -6.48 -13.03
C ASN A 272 30.68 -6.91 -13.67
N LEU A 273 31.80 -6.55 -13.05
CA LEU A 273 33.17 -6.82 -13.57
C LEU A 273 33.64 -8.28 -13.38
N ILE A 274 32.72 -9.21 -13.35
CA ILE A 274 33.07 -10.64 -13.36
C ILE A 274 33.56 -11.00 -14.75
N LYS A 275 34.77 -11.56 -14.83
CA LYS A 275 35.30 -12.07 -16.12
C LYS A 275 34.43 -13.24 -16.57
N PRO A 276 33.89 -13.22 -17.79
CA PRO A 276 33.16 -14.37 -18.32
C PRO A 276 34.05 -15.59 -18.33
N THR A 277 33.53 -16.72 -17.88
CA THR A 277 34.30 -17.99 -17.80
C THR A 277 34.63 -18.57 -19.19
N LYS A 278 33.93 -18.12 -20.22
CA LYS A 278 34.20 -18.49 -21.62
C LYS A 278 34.44 -17.25 -22.46
N GLU A 279 35.43 -17.33 -23.39
CA GLU A 279 35.60 -16.31 -24.40
C GLU A 279 34.35 -16.24 -25.29
N VAL A 280 33.76 -15.05 -25.40
CA VAL A 280 32.59 -14.77 -26.24
C VAL A 280 33.11 -14.46 -27.64
N PHE A 281 33.03 -15.43 -28.52
CA PHE A 281 33.34 -15.29 -29.93
C PHE A 281 32.32 -14.45 -30.68
#